data_19b6159734f9b2efee0d8da46264d1c0
#
_entry.id   19b6159734f9b2efee0d8da46264d1c0
#
_cell.length_a   1.000
_cell.length_b   1.000
_cell.length_c   1.000
_cell.angle_alpha   90.00
_cell.angle_beta   90.00
_cell.angle_gamma   90.00
#
_symmetry.space_group_name_H-M   'P 1'
#
loop_
_entity.id
_entity.type
_entity.pdbx_description
1 polymer ?
#
loop_
_entity_poly.entity_id
_entity_poly.type
_entity_poly.pdbx_seq_one_letter_code
_entity_poly.pdbx_strand_id
1 'polypeptide(L)'
;MRASLVVIPTYNEAESIGTILDGLKNLDVDVLVIDDGSPDGTADIVRMHNVEVIKREGKQGLGSAYRTGFSIGIQRGYTYIIEMDADGSHQVQDLEKMMEWIGSADLLIGSRWVADGGITNWSKFREYLSKSANTYTNLLLSLGVKDTTSG
;
A
#
# COMPACT_ATOMS: atom_id res chain seq x y z
N MET A 1 9.58 4.87 19.25
CA MET A 1 9.46 4.03 18.04
C MET A 1 7.98 3.86 17.79
N ARG A 2 7.50 4.24 16.63
CA ARG A 2 6.07 4.07 16.26
C ARG A 2 5.74 2.60 16.11
N ALA A 3 4.50 2.22 16.38
CA ALA A 3 4.08 0.82 16.32
C ALA A 3 3.79 0.33 14.88
N SER A 4 3.57 1.26 13.95
CA SER A 4 3.13 1.00 12.58
C SER A 4 4.17 1.44 11.55
N LEU A 5 4.43 0.58 10.56
CA LEU A 5 5.27 0.85 9.40
C LEU A 5 4.44 0.80 8.13
N VAL A 6 4.42 1.88 7.36
CA VAL A 6 3.86 1.90 6.00
C VAL A 6 4.97 1.55 5.00
N VAL A 7 4.77 0.50 4.23
CA VAL A 7 5.66 0.05 3.16
C VAL A 7 5.09 0.48 1.82
N ILE A 8 5.86 1.27 1.07
CA ILE A 8 5.44 1.82 -0.22
C ILE A 8 6.42 1.36 -1.31
N PRO A 9 6.02 0.41 -2.15
CA PRO A 9 6.78 0.06 -3.34
C PRO A 9 6.70 1.18 -4.38
N THR A 10 7.81 1.47 -5.07
CA THR A 10 7.83 2.47 -6.14
C THR A 10 8.58 1.98 -7.38
N TYR A 11 8.06 2.36 -8.55
CA TYR A 11 8.76 2.29 -9.81
C TYR A 11 8.21 3.34 -10.78
N ASN A 12 8.94 4.46 -10.98
CA ASN A 12 8.53 5.62 -11.76
C ASN A 12 7.30 6.35 -11.17
N GLU A 13 7.39 6.72 -9.90
CA GLU A 13 6.31 7.38 -9.15
C GLU A 13 6.70 8.82 -8.72
N ALA A 14 7.59 9.48 -9.49
CA ALA A 14 8.06 10.83 -9.16
C ALA A 14 6.93 11.87 -9.07
N GLU A 15 5.85 11.69 -9.84
CA GLU A 15 4.72 12.63 -9.86
C GLU A 15 3.81 12.50 -8.62
N SER A 16 3.70 11.30 -8.05
CA SER A 16 2.73 10.96 -7.00
C SER A 16 3.33 10.88 -5.60
N ILE A 17 4.55 10.34 -5.48
CA ILE A 17 5.15 9.98 -4.20
C ILE A 17 5.25 11.15 -3.22
N GLY A 18 5.61 12.34 -3.68
CA GLY A 18 5.75 13.51 -2.82
C GLY A 18 4.45 13.86 -2.09
N THR A 19 3.32 13.86 -2.81
CA THR A 19 1.99 14.14 -2.25
C THR A 19 1.58 13.10 -1.22
N ILE A 20 1.87 11.82 -1.48
CA ILE A 20 1.57 10.73 -0.55
C ILE A 20 2.38 10.90 0.74
N LEU A 21 3.68 11.15 0.62
CA LEU A 21 4.55 11.34 1.78
C LEU A 21 4.15 12.57 2.61
N ASP A 22 3.72 13.66 1.97
CA ASP A 22 3.20 14.83 2.68
C ASP A 22 1.93 14.51 3.47
N GLY A 23 1.04 13.73 2.90
CA GLY A 23 -0.18 13.27 3.59
C GLY A 23 0.14 12.40 4.81
N LEU A 24 1.11 11.51 4.71
CA LEU A 24 1.49 10.59 5.79
C LEU A 24 2.21 11.27 6.98
N LYS A 25 2.75 12.47 6.80
CA LYS A 25 3.49 13.20 7.87
C LYS A 25 2.67 13.42 9.14
N ASN A 26 1.36 13.55 9.03
CA ASN A 26 0.47 13.83 10.16
C ASN A 26 0.00 12.57 10.88
N LEU A 27 0.28 11.38 10.33
CA LEU A 27 -0.08 10.11 10.94
C LEU A 27 1.04 9.61 11.86
N ASP A 28 0.69 8.87 12.89
CA ASP A 28 1.65 8.24 13.81
C ASP A 28 2.20 6.93 13.22
N VAL A 29 2.84 7.03 12.05
CA VAL A 29 3.44 5.92 11.32
C VAL A 29 4.88 6.24 10.92
N ASP A 30 5.73 5.22 10.85
CA ASP A 30 6.98 5.29 10.12
C ASP A 30 6.73 4.87 8.66
N VAL A 31 7.52 5.40 7.73
CA VAL A 31 7.38 5.10 6.30
C VAL A 31 8.69 4.53 5.77
N LEU A 32 8.58 3.46 4.99
CA LEU A 32 9.69 2.84 4.27
C LEU A 32 9.32 2.68 2.79
N VAL A 33 10.08 3.31 1.93
CA VAL A 33 9.92 3.17 0.48
C VAL A 33 10.87 2.11 -0.05
N ILE A 34 10.36 1.21 -0.88
CA ILE A 34 11.15 0.20 -1.59
C ILE A 34 11.13 0.54 -3.08
N ASP A 35 12.20 1.17 -3.55
CA ASP A 35 12.32 1.65 -4.93
C ASP A 35 12.98 0.63 -5.86
N ASP A 36 12.30 0.24 -6.92
CA ASP A 36 12.75 -0.73 -7.92
C ASP A 36 13.69 -0.14 -8.98
N GLY A 37 14.57 0.77 -8.55
CA GLY A 37 15.56 1.38 -9.42
C GLY A 37 14.94 2.41 -10.37
N SER A 38 13.99 3.19 -9.91
CA SER A 38 13.34 4.23 -10.70
C SER A 38 14.35 5.18 -11.36
N PRO A 39 14.28 5.37 -12.69
CA PRO A 39 15.14 6.31 -13.41
C PRO A 39 14.63 7.76 -13.37
N ASP A 40 13.39 8.02 -12.96
CA ASP A 40 12.70 9.31 -12.99
C ASP A 40 12.99 10.24 -11.80
N GLY A 41 13.84 9.80 -10.85
CA GLY A 41 14.16 10.57 -9.65
C GLY A 41 13.27 10.31 -8.44
N THR A 42 12.37 9.33 -8.49
CA THR A 42 11.48 8.94 -7.38
C THR A 42 12.24 8.83 -6.05
N ALA A 43 13.35 8.08 -6.01
CA ALA A 43 14.11 7.87 -4.77
C ALA A 43 14.70 9.17 -4.21
N ASP A 44 15.04 10.14 -5.05
CA ASP A 44 15.58 11.43 -4.60
C ASP A 44 14.48 12.30 -4.00
N ILE A 45 13.27 12.26 -4.55
CA ILE A 45 12.08 12.91 -3.97
C ILE A 45 11.80 12.34 -2.57
N VAL A 46 11.85 11.01 -2.41
CA VAL A 46 11.66 10.37 -1.09
C VAL A 46 12.68 10.86 -0.07
N ARG A 47 13.96 10.95 -0.46
CA ARG A 47 15.04 11.47 0.43
C ARG A 47 14.81 12.93 0.82
N MET A 48 14.32 13.77 -0.10
CA MET A 48 13.99 15.17 0.20
C MET A 48 12.88 15.31 1.26
N HIS A 49 11.99 14.31 1.37
CA HIS A 49 10.96 14.25 2.41
C HIS A 49 11.47 13.66 3.74
N ASN A 50 12.78 13.38 3.86
CA ASN A 50 13.41 12.72 5.01
C ASN A 50 12.80 11.34 5.34
N VAL A 51 12.36 10.62 4.32
CA VAL A 51 11.84 9.26 4.42
C VAL A 51 12.92 8.28 3.97
N GLU A 52 12.98 7.15 4.66
CA GLU A 52 13.91 6.08 4.31
C GLU A 52 13.50 5.43 2.98
N VAL A 53 14.48 5.26 2.08
CA VAL A 53 14.29 4.57 0.81
C VAL A 53 15.37 3.51 0.61
N ILE A 54 14.94 2.31 0.28
CA ILE A 54 15.82 1.22 -0.16
C ILE A 54 15.70 1.12 -1.68
N LYS A 55 16.78 1.49 -2.37
CA LYS A 55 16.86 1.35 -3.81
C LYS A 55 17.37 -0.04 -4.18
N ARG A 56 16.57 -0.77 -4.95
CA ARG A 56 16.93 -2.10 -5.46
C ARG A 56 17.60 -2.00 -6.85
N GLU A 57 18.30 -3.05 -7.25
CA GLU A 57 18.89 -3.13 -8.58
C GLU A 57 17.81 -3.55 -9.59
N GLY A 58 17.21 -2.58 -10.28
CA GLY A 58 16.22 -2.78 -11.33
C GLY A 58 14.85 -3.27 -10.83
N LYS A 59 13.92 -3.43 -11.78
CA LYS A 59 12.53 -3.80 -11.50
C LYS A 59 12.41 -5.28 -11.12
N GLN A 60 12.13 -5.55 -9.86
CA GLN A 60 11.98 -6.90 -9.31
C GLN A 60 10.52 -7.27 -9.00
N GLY A 61 9.62 -6.32 -9.15
CA GLY A 61 8.18 -6.50 -9.02
C GLY A 61 7.61 -6.23 -7.63
N LEU A 62 6.31 -5.87 -7.63
CA LEU A 62 5.55 -5.38 -6.49
C LEU A 62 5.61 -6.33 -5.28
N GLY A 63 5.25 -7.59 -5.47
CA GLY A 63 5.26 -8.58 -4.38
C GLY A 63 6.63 -8.80 -3.76
N SER A 64 7.72 -8.70 -4.55
CA SER A 64 9.09 -8.76 -4.05
C SER A 64 9.43 -7.52 -3.22
N ALA A 65 8.94 -6.34 -3.60
CA ALA A 65 9.11 -5.10 -2.85
C ALA A 65 8.43 -5.17 -1.49
N TYR A 66 7.17 -5.58 -1.44
CA TYR A 66 6.46 -5.77 -0.18
C TYR A 66 7.15 -6.79 0.73
N ARG A 67 7.57 -7.94 0.21
CA ARG A 67 8.32 -8.94 1.00
C ARG A 67 9.60 -8.36 1.61
N THR A 68 10.32 -7.51 0.88
CA THR A 68 11.50 -6.82 1.40
C THR A 68 11.11 -5.89 2.54
N GLY A 69 10.11 -5.05 2.36
CA GLY A 69 9.60 -4.13 3.39
C GLY A 69 9.10 -4.86 4.64
N PHE A 70 8.36 -5.95 4.48
CA PHE A 70 7.89 -6.79 5.60
C PHE A 70 9.03 -7.40 6.39
N SER A 71 10.03 -7.97 5.70
CA SER A 71 11.19 -8.54 6.37
C SER A 71 11.90 -7.50 7.24
N ILE A 72 12.04 -6.28 6.74
CA ILE A 72 12.65 -5.17 7.48
C ILE A 72 11.76 -4.75 8.65
N GLY A 73 10.47 -4.61 8.44
CA GLY A 73 9.51 -4.25 9.47
C GLY A 73 9.51 -5.26 10.62
N ILE A 74 9.49 -6.55 10.31
CA ILE A 74 9.57 -7.63 11.30
C ILE A 74 10.90 -7.58 12.06
N GLN A 75 12.04 -7.44 11.37
CA GLN A 75 13.36 -7.36 12.00
C GLN A 75 13.49 -6.15 12.93
N ARG A 76 12.82 -5.05 12.62
CA ARG A 76 12.81 -3.83 13.44
C ARG A 76 11.79 -3.87 14.58
N GLY A 77 10.97 -4.91 14.66
CA GLY A 77 10.00 -5.12 15.74
C GLY A 77 8.74 -4.25 15.62
N TYR A 78 8.34 -3.85 14.41
CA TYR A 78 7.04 -3.19 14.20
C TYR A 78 5.90 -4.15 14.52
N THR A 79 4.88 -3.64 15.21
CA THR A 79 3.69 -4.41 15.56
C THR A 79 2.75 -4.56 14.37
N TYR A 80 2.66 -3.48 13.56
CA TYR A 80 1.79 -3.42 12.39
C TYR A 80 2.60 -3.04 11.16
N ILE A 81 2.34 -3.72 10.05
CA ILE A 81 2.93 -3.40 8.74
C ILE A 81 1.78 -3.16 7.78
N ILE A 82 1.83 -2.04 7.08
CA ILE A 82 0.76 -1.54 6.22
C ILE A 82 1.30 -1.51 4.78
N GLU A 83 0.57 -2.10 3.87
CA GLU A 83 0.80 -1.97 2.43
C GLU A 83 0.10 -0.74 1.89
N MET A 84 0.80 0.06 1.09
CA MET A 84 0.23 1.22 0.40
C MET A 84 0.92 1.43 -0.94
N ASP A 85 0.16 1.48 -2.03
CA ASP A 85 0.70 1.76 -3.35
C ASP A 85 0.95 3.27 -3.57
N ALA A 86 1.89 3.57 -4.46
CA ALA A 86 2.33 4.94 -4.73
C ALA A 86 1.62 5.61 -5.93
N ASP A 87 0.71 4.91 -6.61
CA ASP A 87 0.03 5.38 -7.83
C ASP A 87 -1.21 6.26 -7.56
N GLY A 88 -1.49 6.56 -6.29
CA GLY A 88 -2.65 7.35 -5.87
C GLY A 88 -3.96 6.55 -5.79
N SER A 89 -3.94 5.24 -6.02
CA SER A 89 -5.12 4.37 -5.84
C SER A 89 -5.49 4.21 -4.36
N HIS A 90 -4.52 4.31 -3.47
CA HIS A 90 -4.67 4.27 -2.03
C HIS A 90 -4.64 5.69 -1.46
N GLN A 91 -5.74 6.12 -0.83
CA GLN A 91 -5.85 7.45 -0.25
C GLN A 91 -5.37 7.47 1.19
N VAL A 92 -4.59 8.49 1.56
CA VAL A 92 -4.09 8.66 2.95
C VAL A 92 -5.25 8.76 3.95
N GLN A 93 -6.35 9.39 3.55
CA GLN A 93 -7.56 9.51 4.37
C GLN A 93 -8.21 8.16 4.69
N ASP A 94 -8.11 7.19 3.78
CA ASP A 94 -8.63 5.85 4.03
C ASP A 94 -7.70 5.08 4.97
N LEU A 95 -6.39 5.27 4.86
CA LEU A 95 -5.43 4.75 5.84
C LEU A 95 -5.71 5.32 7.23
N GLU A 96 -5.96 6.62 7.36
CA GLU A 96 -6.29 7.26 8.64
C GLU A 96 -7.50 6.59 9.30
N LYS A 97 -8.57 6.33 8.55
CA LYS A 97 -9.75 5.59 9.04
C LYS A 97 -9.42 4.16 9.42
N MET A 98 -8.58 3.46 8.62
CA MET A 98 -8.16 2.09 8.93
C MET A 98 -7.34 2.03 10.22
N MET A 99 -6.55 3.06 10.53
CA MET A 99 -5.79 3.11 11.78
C MET A 99 -6.65 3.14 13.04
N GLU A 100 -7.90 3.61 12.96
CA GLU A 100 -8.85 3.53 14.08
C GLU A 100 -9.20 2.07 14.45
N TRP A 101 -9.04 1.15 13.51
CA TRP A 101 -9.32 -0.28 13.66
C TRP A 101 -8.07 -1.14 13.88
N ILE A 102 -6.89 -0.52 13.92
CA ILE A 102 -5.63 -1.24 14.14
C ILE A 102 -5.69 -2.00 15.48
N GLY A 103 -5.34 -3.28 15.45
CA GLY A 103 -5.40 -4.16 16.62
C GLY A 103 -6.78 -4.81 16.88
N SER A 104 -7.80 -4.49 16.09
CA SER A 104 -9.11 -5.14 16.18
C SER A 104 -9.17 -6.49 15.45
N ALA A 105 -8.22 -6.77 14.57
CA ALA A 105 -8.10 -7.98 13.79
C ALA A 105 -6.64 -8.25 13.43
N ASP A 106 -6.32 -9.50 13.06
CA ASP A 106 -4.98 -9.88 12.59
C ASP A 106 -4.66 -9.33 11.22
N LEU A 107 -5.68 -9.08 10.39
CA LEU A 107 -5.58 -8.50 9.06
C LEU A 107 -6.74 -7.55 8.79
N LEU A 108 -6.42 -6.31 8.40
CA LEU A 108 -7.38 -5.33 7.92
C LEU A 108 -7.16 -5.09 6.43
N ILE A 109 -8.22 -5.15 5.64
CA ILE A 109 -8.16 -4.92 4.19
C ILE A 109 -9.09 -3.76 3.84
N GLY A 110 -8.53 -2.72 3.20
CA GLY A 110 -9.31 -1.66 2.55
C GLY A 110 -10.11 -2.26 1.39
N SER A 111 -11.42 -2.03 1.35
CA SER A 111 -12.28 -2.62 0.32
C SER A 111 -13.03 -1.55 -0.46
N ARG A 112 -13.00 -1.65 -1.78
CA ARG A 112 -13.79 -0.83 -2.70
C ARG A 112 -15.29 -1.14 -2.63
N TRP A 113 -15.65 -2.31 -2.08
CA TRP A 113 -17.02 -2.86 -2.06
C TRP A 113 -17.70 -2.76 -0.69
N VAL A 114 -17.32 -1.79 0.12
CA VAL A 114 -18.00 -1.41 1.37
C VAL A 114 -18.84 -0.15 1.18
N ALA A 115 -19.71 0.17 2.15
CA ALA A 115 -20.68 1.28 2.02
C ALA A 115 -20.06 2.62 1.64
N ASP A 116 -18.87 2.94 2.18
CA ASP A 116 -18.12 4.17 1.89
C ASP A 116 -16.94 3.93 0.93
N GLY A 117 -16.83 2.74 0.36
CA GLY A 117 -15.84 2.40 -0.65
C GLY A 117 -16.24 2.92 -2.03
N GLY A 118 -15.26 3.10 -2.90
CA GLY A 118 -15.54 3.59 -4.23
C GLY A 118 -14.41 3.29 -5.21
N ILE A 119 -14.74 3.45 -6.49
CA ILE A 119 -13.82 3.40 -7.61
C ILE A 119 -14.06 4.63 -8.47
N THR A 120 -12.98 5.30 -8.84
CA THR A 120 -13.02 6.41 -9.78
C THR A 120 -12.38 5.98 -11.10
N ASN A 121 -12.96 6.42 -12.22
CA ASN A 121 -12.40 6.24 -13.56
C ASN A 121 -12.25 4.78 -14.05
N TRP A 122 -13.00 3.81 -13.52
CA TRP A 122 -13.00 2.46 -14.05
C TRP A 122 -14.07 2.27 -15.14
N SER A 123 -13.73 1.49 -16.16
CA SER A 123 -14.74 0.99 -17.09
C SER A 123 -15.62 -0.06 -16.41
N LYS A 124 -16.89 -0.15 -16.82
CA LYS A 124 -17.81 -1.19 -16.32
C LYS A 124 -17.27 -2.60 -16.52
N PHE A 125 -16.49 -2.82 -17.58
CA PHE A 125 -15.85 -4.10 -17.85
C PHE A 125 -14.80 -4.45 -16.79
N ARG A 126 -13.95 -3.48 -16.40
CA ARG A 126 -12.95 -3.67 -15.35
C ARG A 126 -13.60 -3.94 -13.99
N GLU A 127 -14.67 -3.21 -13.68
CA GLU A 127 -15.47 -3.44 -12.46
C GLU A 127 -16.04 -4.86 -12.43
N TYR A 128 -16.66 -5.29 -13.52
CA TYR A 128 -17.21 -6.65 -13.64
C TYR A 128 -16.12 -7.73 -13.49
N LEU A 129 -14.98 -7.54 -14.14
CA LEU A 129 -13.85 -8.46 -14.05
C LEU A 129 -13.33 -8.59 -12.62
N SER A 130 -13.16 -7.46 -11.90
CA SER A 130 -12.72 -7.44 -10.51
C SER A 130 -13.71 -8.15 -9.58
N LYS A 131 -15.02 -7.88 -9.72
CA LYS A 131 -16.06 -8.58 -8.94
C LYS A 131 -16.09 -10.08 -9.22
N SER A 132 -15.91 -10.48 -10.47
CA SER A 132 -15.86 -11.89 -10.87
C SER A 132 -14.63 -12.58 -10.29
N ALA A 133 -13.46 -11.93 -10.36
CA ALA A 133 -12.22 -12.44 -9.76
C ALA A 133 -12.36 -12.58 -8.24
N ASN A 134 -12.94 -11.59 -7.56
CA ASN A 134 -13.20 -11.65 -6.15
C ASN A 134 -14.12 -12.83 -5.77
N THR A 135 -15.20 -13.02 -6.51
CA THR A 135 -16.13 -14.15 -6.29
C THR A 135 -15.43 -15.48 -6.50
N TYR A 136 -14.65 -15.61 -7.58
CA TYR A 136 -13.88 -16.81 -7.88
C TYR A 136 -12.86 -17.15 -6.79
N THR A 137 -12.10 -16.17 -6.35
CA THR A 137 -11.09 -16.34 -5.29
C THR A 137 -11.74 -16.73 -3.96
N ASN A 138 -12.83 -16.07 -3.57
CA ASN A 138 -13.57 -16.43 -2.36
C ASN A 138 -14.14 -17.85 -2.42
N LEU A 139 -14.64 -18.27 -3.58
CA LEU A 139 -15.18 -19.63 -3.76
C LEU A 139 -14.09 -20.68 -3.64
N LEU A 140 -12.90 -20.44 -4.22
CA LEU A 140 -11.80 -21.40 -4.19
C LEU A 140 -11.10 -21.50 -2.84
N LEU A 141 -10.91 -20.35 -2.17
CA LEU A 141 -10.08 -20.25 -0.98
C LEU A 141 -10.89 -20.08 0.31
N SER A 142 -12.21 -19.91 0.21
CA SER A 142 -13.12 -19.73 1.36
C SER A 142 -12.66 -18.61 2.31
N LEU A 143 -12.10 -17.51 1.77
CA LEU A 143 -11.49 -16.45 2.55
C LEU A 143 -12.49 -15.57 3.30
N GLY A 144 -13.73 -15.46 2.81
CA GLY A 144 -14.76 -14.57 3.37
C GLY A 144 -14.42 -13.08 3.27
N VAL A 145 -13.49 -12.69 2.39
CA VAL A 145 -13.01 -11.33 2.21
C VAL A 145 -13.86 -10.61 1.15
N LYS A 146 -14.26 -9.36 1.43
CA LYS A 146 -15.11 -8.59 0.52
C LYS A 146 -14.38 -8.12 -0.74
N ASP A 147 -13.08 -7.91 -0.68
CA ASP A 147 -12.25 -7.49 -1.82
C ASP A 147 -10.88 -8.17 -1.77
N THR A 148 -10.74 -9.26 -2.51
CA THR A 148 -9.50 -10.03 -2.65
C THR A 148 -8.55 -9.47 -3.70
N THR A 149 -8.97 -8.43 -4.42
CA THR A 149 -8.23 -7.76 -5.50
C THR A 149 -7.94 -6.29 -5.17
N SER A 150 -8.17 -5.87 -3.94
CA SER A 150 -7.70 -4.64 -3.37
C SER A 150 -6.20 -4.78 -3.19
N GLY A 151 -5.43 -4.08 -3.99
CA GLY A 151 -3.98 -4.21 -4.11
C GLY A 151 -3.26 -3.82 -2.88
#